data_1d8ad586f043128556407475907a74c5
#
_entry.id   1d8ad586f043128556407475907a74c5
#
_cell.length_a   1.000
_cell.length_b   1.000
_cell.length_c   1.000
_cell.angle_alpha   90.00
_cell.angle_beta   90.00
_cell.angle_gamma   90.00
#
_symmetry.space_group_name_H-M   'P 1'
#
loop_
_entity.id
_entity.type
_entity.pdbx_description
1 polymer ?
#
loop_
_entity_poly.entity_id
_entity_poly.type
_entity_poly.pdbx_seq_one_letter_code
_entity_poly.pdbx_strand_id
1 'polypeptide(L)'
;MGSTEDAEVHSNQNIHQGGKEERRKTWLSPCPLFLRGGVFLGVLGSAALALVLAQAKPNSVPRFEVDPYWPKPLPDTWEMGELGAVFVDAKDHVWVISRPRTLTADQIGLSLKPPTSECCVPAPPVIEFDQEGRVVQSWGGPAPGYEWPANEHGIFVDYKGNVWLGGNTANQDGQILKFTHDGKFLMQIGHAKASKGSLDTENLNRPAQIWVWEKTNEVFVADGYQNRRVILFDADTGKFKRMWGAYGNKPDDGVSRDRVNGPRGSEQFNIVHGVSIANDGLVYVSDRVNNRIQVFTMDGTFVKEGFIARTTLDSRGTAFAVAFSPDKEQRFLFVPDGGNDKVRILDRQTLQVLDSWGRPGPYAGQWHWLHSLAVDSKGNLYTAESRGNRLQKFVNKGVKPASVAQK
;
A
#
# COMPACT_ATOMS: atom_id res chain seq x y z
N MET A 1 -15.86 -28.85 -23.43
CA MET A 1 -15.69 -30.00 -22.53
C MET A 1 -15.00 -29.43 -21.30
N GLY A 2 -15.60 -29.08 -20.29
CA GLY A 2 -16.55 -29.53 -19.35
C GLY A 2 -15.90 -30.21 -18.19
N SER A 3 -15.79 -29.54 -17.04
CA SER A 3 -16.18 -30.13 -15.76
C SER A 3 -16.01 -29.11 -14.62
N THR A 4 -17.13 -28.76 -14.09
CA THR A 4 -17.46 -28.16 -12.81
C THR A 4 -17.18 -29.14 -11.67
N GLU A 5 -16.72 -28.67 -10.52
CA GLU A 5 -16.99 -29.28 -9.23
C GLU A 5 -17.25 -28.20 -8.18
N ASP A 6 -18.54 -28.07 -7.87
CA ASP A 6 -19.07 -27.43 -6.68
C ASP A 6 -18.94 -28.40 -5.50
N ALA A 7 -18.54 -27.92 -4.35
CA ALA A 7 -18.65 -28.63 -3.09
C ALA A 7 -19.43 -27.81 -2.08
N GLU A 8 -20.67 -28.23 -1.86
CA GLU A 8 -21.54 -27.82 -0.75
C GLU A 8 -20.95 -28.24 0.60
N VAL A 9 -21.06 -27.38 1.59
CA VAL A 9 -20.87 -27.74 3.00
C VAL A 9 -22.10 -27.37 3.78
N HIS A 10 -22.74 -28.40 4.31
CA HIS A 10 -23.93 -28.37 5.14
C HIS A 10 -23.70 -27.68 6.49
N SER A 11 -24.69 -26.92 6.88
CA SER A 11 -24.92 -26.38 8.22
C SER A 11 -25.31 -27.49 9.20
N ASN A 12 -24.79 -27.41 10.42
CA ASN A 12 -25.42 -28.05 11.60
C ASN A 12 -25.51 -27.05 12.74
N GLN A 13 -26.75 -26.69 13.05
CA GLN A 13 -27.14 -26.03 14.28
C GLN A 13 -27.27 -27.07 15.40
N ASN A 14 -26.78 -26.76 16.57
CA ASN A 14 -27.28 -27.33 17.81
C ASN A 14 -27.35 -26.28 18.91
N ILE A 15 -28.60 -26.10 19.33
CA ILE A 15 -29.06 -25.30 20.45
C ILE A 15 -28.94 -26.14 21.73
N HIS A 16 -28.35 -25.59 22.80
CA HIS A 16 -28.71 -26.03 24.14
C HIS A 16 -28.77 -24.83 25.11
N GLN A 17 -29.97 -24.68 25.67
CA GLN A 17 -30.32 -23.81 26.77
C GLN A 17 -29.88 -24.42 28.11
N GLY A 18 -29.64 -23.58 29.11
CA GLY A 18 -29.49 -24.00 30.50
C GLY A 18 -29.09 -22.85 31.41
N GLY A 19 -30.06 -22.16 31.95
CA GLY A 19 -29.87 -21.12 32.95
C GLY A 19 -29.67 -21.65 34.37
N LYS A 20 -29.13 -20.79 35.24
CA LYS A 20 -29.50 -20.67 36.67
C LYS A 20 -28.95 -19.38 37.25
N GLU A 21 -29.91 -18.65 37.87
CA GLU A 21 -29.72 -17.53 38.84
C GLU A 21 -29.08 -18.02 40.13
N GLU A 22 -28.30 -17.15 40.79
CA GLU A 22 -28.38 -16.92 42.25
C GLU A 22 -27.57 -15.68 42.71
N ARG A 23 -28.29 -14.67 43.13
CA ARG A 23 -28.40 -13.95 44.42
C ARG A 23 -27.20 -13.18 44.96
N ARG A 24 -27.52 -11.93 45.15
CA ARG A 24 -26.88 -10.85 45.91
C ARG A 24 -26.45 -11.22 47.33
N LYS A 25 -25.39 -10.61 47.82
CA LYS A 25 -25.26 -10.14 49.21
C LYS A 25 -24.48 -8.83 49.29
N THR A 26 -25.16 -7.83 49.77
CA THR A 26 -24.69 -6.53 50.27
C THR A 26 -24.09 -6.67 51.67
N TRP A 27 -23.01 -5.97 51.95
CA TRP A 27 -22.65 -5.57 53.33
C TRP A 27 -22.09 -4.14 53.34
N LEU A 28 -22.66 -3.37 54.27
CA LEU A 28 -22.40 -1.97 54.62
C LEU A 28 -21.42 -1.87 55.80
N SER A 29 -20.48 -0.93 55.72
CA SER A 29 -19.93 0.01 56.72
C SER A 29 -19.53 -0.49 58.13
N PRO A 30 -18.76 0.25 58.96
CA PRO A 30 -18.49 1.70 58.97
C PRO A 30 -17.04 2.15 59.30
N CYS A 31 -16.80 3.46 59.20
CA CYS A 31 -15.66 4.22 59.74
C CYS A 31 -15.56 4.22 61.27
N PRO A 32 -14.39 4.55 61.86
CA PRO A 32 -14.33 5.78 62.66
C PRO A 32 -13.08 6.66 62.43
N LEU A 33 -13.31 7.96 62.65
CA LEU A 33 -12.36 9.04 62.83
C LEU A 33 -11.37 8.80 63.98
N PHE A 34 -10.09 9.23 63.80
CA PHE A 34 -9.31 9.89 64.87
C PHE A 34 -8.29 10.87 64.26
N LEU A 35 -8.39 12.11 64.75
CA LEU A 35 -7.41 13.19 64.59
C LEU A 35 -6.14 12.92 65.42
N ARG A 36 -4.98 13.29 64.88
CA ARG A 36 -3.93 14.02 65.62
C ARG A 36 -2.83 14.47 64.64
N GLY A 37 -2.44 15.74 64.85
CA GLY A 37 -1.53 16.51 64.02
C GLY A 37 -0.07 16.09 64.09
N GLY A 38 0.63 16.49 63.08
CA GLY A 38 2.08 16.42 62.94
C GLY A 38 2.51 17.29 61.77
N VAL A 39 3.18 18.38 62.11
CA VAL A 39 3.85 19.28 61.15
C VAL A 39 4.96 18.53 60.48
N PHE A 40 4.94 18.44 59.13
CA PHE A 40 6.13 18.09 58.36
C PHE A 40 6.31 19.07 57.20
N LEU A 41 7.54 19.55 57.13
CA LEU A 41 8.06 20.48 56.14
C LEU A 41 7.87 20.00 54.68
N GLY A 42 7.60 20.98 53.85
CA GLY A 42 7.40 20.78 52.44
C GLY A 42 8.64 20.32 51.69
N VAL A 43 8.43 19.35 50.81
CA VAL A 43 9.26 19.12 49.63
C VAL A 43 8.39 19.44 48.42
N LEU A 44 8.70 20.55 47.77
CA LEU A 44 8.11 20.92 46.48
C LEU A 44 8.58 19.92 45.42
N GLY A 45 7.83 18.85 45.26
CA GLY A 45 7.93 17.97 44.11
C GLY A 45 7.25 18.64 42.91
N SER A 46 8.06 19.18 41.99
CA SER A 46 7.57 19.67 40.69
C SER A 46 7.01 18.49 39.90
N ALA A 47 5.73 18.22 40.00
CA ALA A 47 5.00 17.37 39.09
C ALA A 47 4.97 18.11 37.74
N ALA A 48 5.87 17.76 36.83
CA ALA A 48 5.78 18.15 35.43
C ALA A 48 4.51 17.49 34.85
N LEU A 49 3.42 18.25 34.86
CA LEU A 49 2.21 17.89 34.15
C LEU A 49 2.54 17.92 32.66
N ALA A 50 2.84 16.77 32.07
CA ALA A 50 2.95 16.62 30.63
C ALA A 50 1.54 16.90 30.05
N LEU A 51 1.31 18.15 29.63
CA LEU A 51 0.18 18.50 28.79
C LEU A 51 0.36 17.74 27.48
N VAL A 52 -0.30 16.60 27.35
CA VAL A 52 -0.58 15.99 26.06
C VAL A 52 -1.56 16.96 25.37
N LEU A 53 -1.01 17.89 24.60
CA LEU A 53 -1.78 18.70 23.67
C LEU A 53 -2.43 17.73 22.70
N ALA A 54 -3.69 17.40 22.95
CA ALA A 54 -4.54 16.76 21.95
C ALA A 54 -4.57 17.73 20.76
N GLN A 55 -3.78 17.43 19.72
CA GLN A 55 -3.79 18.22 18.50
C GLN A 55 -5.22 18.16 17.95
N ALA A 56 -5.83 19.32 17.81
CA ALA A 56 -7.15 19.44 17.21
C ALA A 56 -7.10 18.76 15.82
N LYS A 57 -8.05 17.86 15.56
CA LYS A 57 -8.19 17.23 14.24
C LYS A 57 -8.23 18.34 13.19
N PRO A 58 -7.54 18.17 12.06
CA PRO A 58 -7.62 19.16 11.00
C PRO A 58 -9.09 19.34 10.60
N ASN A 59 -9.61 20.54 10.71
CA ASN A 59 -11.00 20.87 10.36
C ASN A 59 -11.22 20.83 8.85
N SER A 60 -10.18 20.67 8.05
CA SER A 60 -10.20 20.67 6.60
C SER A 60 -9.26 19.62 6.01
N VAL A 61 -9.67 19.06 4.88
CA VAL A 61 -8.92 18.06 4.10
C VAL A 61 -8.80 18.50 2.65
N PRO A 62 -7.80 18.03 1.89
CA PRO A 62 -7.69 18.30 0.46
C PRO A 62 -8.94 17.87 -0.31
N ARG A 63 -9.32 18.68 -1.30
CA ARG A 63 -10.41 18.40 -2.24
C ARG A 63 -9.82 18.12 -3.61
N PHE A 64 -10.38 17.14 -4.30
CA PHE A 64 -9.91 16.70 -5.61
C PHE A 64 -11.03 16.72 -6.64
N GLU A 65 -10.66 17.02 -7.90
CA GLU A 65 -11.53 16.88 -9.06
C GLU A 65 -10.77 16.11 -10.16
N VAL A 66 -11.43 15.14 -10.78
CA VAL A 66 -10.82 14.37 -11.87
C VAL A 66 -10.56 15.27 -13.08
N ASP A 67 -9.39 15.12 -13.71
CA ASP A 67 -9.09 15.65 -15.02
C ASP A 67 -9.45 14.59 -16.08
N PRO A 68 -10.58 14.70 -16.78
CA PRO A 68 -11.01 13.68 -17.74
C PRO A 68 -10.18 13.67 -19.04
N TYR A 69 -9.28 14.66 -19.23
CA TYR A 69 -8.43 14.81 -20.42
C TYR A 69 -6.96 14.41 -20.15
N TRP A 70 -6.69 13.82 -19.01
CA TRP A 70 -5.38 13.30 -18.64
C TRP A 70 -5.46 11.77 -18.41
N PRO A 71 -4.53 10.96 -18.96
CA PRO A 71 -3.45 11.32 -19.88
C PRO A 71 -3.95 11.67 -21.27
N LYS A 72 -3.05 12.18 -22.12
CA LYS A 72 -3.33 12.35 -23.55
C LYS A 72 -3.41 10.99 -24.23
N PRO A 73 -4.06 10.90 -25.41
CA PRO A 73 -4.07 9.67 -26.17
C PRO A 73 -2.65 9.09 -26.33
N LEU A 74 -2.55 7.78 -26.15
CA LEU A 74 -1.29 7.06 -26.33
C LEU A 74 -0.89 7.08 -27.80
N PRO A 75 0.44 7.10 -28.11
CA PRO A 75 0.92 7.04 -29.49
C PRO A 75 0.70 5.66 -30.11
N ASP A 76 0.84 5.58 -31.43
CA ASP A 76 0.96 4.36 -32.21
C ASP A 76 -0.16 3.32 -31.98
N THR A 77 -1.37 3.77 -31.67
CA THR A 77 -2.49 2.90 -31.34
C THR A 77 -2.24 1.96 -30.13
N TRP A 78 -1.41 2.39 -29.17
CA TRP A 78 -1.13 1.58 -27.99
C TRP A 78 -2.34 1.44 -27.09
N GLU A 79 -2.45 0.25 -26.49
CA GLU A 79 -3.40 -0.08 -25.44
C GLU A 79 -2.63 -0.51 -24.18
N MET A 80 -2.95 0.08 -23.04
CA MET A 80 -2.41 -0.36 -21.75
C MET A 80 -3.20 -1.56 -21.24
N GLY A 81 -2.49 -2.58 -20.74
CA GLY A 81 -3.10 -3.63 -19.93
C GLY A 81 -3.42 -3.17 -18.51
N GLU A 82 -3.71 -4.13 -17.62
CA GLU A 82 -3.87 -3.85 -16.19
C GLU A 82 -2.66 -3.07 -15.66
N LEU A 83 -2.89 -2.07 -14.79
CA LEU A 83 -1.81 -1.30 -14.21
C LEU A 83 -1.37 -1.89 -12.86
N GLY A 84 -0.08 -2.16 -12.73
CA GLY A 84 0.54 -2.64 -11.50
C GLY A 84 0.74 -1.54 -10.48
N ALA A 85 1.31 -0.41 -10.89
CA ALA A 85 1.56 0.73 -10.01
C ALA A 85 1.72 2.04 -10.81
N VAL A 86 1.67 3.15 -10.07
CA VAL A 86 2.00 4.49 -10.52
C VAL A 86 2.97 5.12 -9.52
N PHE A 87 3.92 5.89 -10.02
CA PHE A 87 4.87 6.68 -9.23
C PHE A 87 5.04 8.06 -9.86
N VAL A 88 5.32 9.09 -9.04
CA VAL A 88 5.65 10.44 -9.51
C VAL A 88 7.06 10.75 -9.06
N ASP A 89 7.92 11.12 -10.01
CA ASP A 89 9.32 11.43 -9.74
C ASP A 89 9.54 12.89 -9.30
N ALA A 90 10.78 13.26 -9.01
CA ALA A 90 11.15 14.60 -8.54
C ALA A 90 10.95 15.71 -9.59
N LYS A 91 10.66 15.37 -10.85
CA LYS A 91 10.31 16.32 -11.93
C LYS A 91 8.80 16.43 -12.14
N ASP A 92 8.01 15.78 -11.27
CA ASP A 92 6.55 15.59 -11.45
C ASP A 92 6.19 14.78 -12.72
N HIS A 93 7.10 13.98 -13.24
CA HIS A 93 6.76 13.02 -14.28
C HIS A 93 6.11 11.80 -13.68
N VAL A 94 5.12 11.24 -14.39
CA VAL A 94 4.29 10.14 -13.92
C VAL A 94 4.74 8.85 -14.61
N TRP A 95 5.25 7.92 -13.80
CA TRP A 95 5.69 6.61 -14.23
C TRP A 95 4.63 5.58 -13.93
N VAL A 96 4.35 4.73 -14.91
CA VAL A 96 3.39 3.66 -14.76
C VAL A 96 4.01 2.33 -15.19
N ILE A 97 3.63 1.26 -14.51
CA ILE A 97 3.92 -0.10 -14.96
C ILE A 97 2.62 -0.79 -15.37
N SER A 98 2.55 -1.14 -16.66
CA SER A 98 1.44 -1.82 -17.32
C SER A 98 1.77 -3.31 -17.51
N ARG A 99 0.72 -4.11 -17.66
CA ARG A 99 0.77 -5.57 -17.90
C ARG A 99 0.28 -5.92 -19.30
N PRO A 100 1.07 -5.74 -20.34
CA PRO A 100 0.64 -5.93 -21.73
C PRO A 100 -0.03 -7.28 -22.01
N ARG A 101 0.42 -8.34 -21.31
CA ARG A 101 -0.13 -9.70 -21.46
C ARG A 101 -1.55 -9.90 -20.90
N THR A 102 -2.10 -8.91 -20.16
CA THR A 102 -3.49 -8.97 -19.68
C THR A 102 -4.50 -8.51 -20.73
N LEU A 103 -4.01 -7.95 -21.84
CA LEU A 103 -4.82 -7.57 -22.97
C LEU A 103 -5.33 -8.83 -23.71
N THR A 104 -6.60 -8.78 -24.10
CA THR A 104 -7.26 -9.85 -24.86
C THR A 104 -6.99 -9.72 -26.35
N ALA A 105 -7.19 -10.77 -27.14
CA ALA A 105 -6.92 -10.79 -28.57
C ALA A 105 -7.67 -9.71 -29.35
N ASP A 106 -8.88 -9.38 -28.94
CA ASP A 106 -9.69 -8.31 -29.53
C ASP A 106 -9.16 -6.90 -29.21
N GLN A 107 -8.46 -6.73 -28.08
CA GLN A 107 -7.84 -5.47 -27.71
C GLN A 107 -6.49 -5.24 -28.45
N ILE A 108 -5.85 -6.27 -28.97
CA ILE A 108 -4.53 -6.21 -29.62
C ILE A 108 -4.55 -6.72 -31.05
N GLY A 109 -5.67 -6.65 -31.72
CA GLY A 109 -5.90 -7.28 -33.02
C GLY A 109 -4.89 -6.88 -34.11
N LEU A 110 -4.38 -5.64 -34.08
CA LEU A 110 -3.35 -5.19 -35.04
C LEU A 110 -2.00 -5.92 -34.85
N SER A 111 -1.67 -6.33 -33.63
CA SER A 111 -0.39 -7.03 -33.32
C SER A 111 -0.44 -8.53 -33.62
N LEU A 112 -1.61 -9.10 -33.90
CA LEU A 112 -1.77 -10.52 -34.20
C LEU A 112 -1.24 -10.88 -35.60
N LYS A 113 -0.97 -12.15 -35.86
CA LYS A 113 -0.46 -12.65 -37.13
C LYS A 113 -1.36 -13.79 -37.64
N PRO A 114 -2.20 -13.56 -38.69
CA PRO A 114 -2.40 -12.26 -39.35
C PRO A 114 -3.15 -11.27 -38.47
N PRO A 115 -3.09 -9.94 -38.70
CA PRO A 115 -3.89 -8.94 -38.01
C PRO A 115 -5.38 -9.22 -38.17
N THR A 116 -6.14 -9.08 -37.08
CA THR A 116 -7.60 -9.27 -37.04
C THR A 116 -8.38 -7.96 -37.03
N SER A 117 -7.70 -6.81 -36.82
CA SER A 117 -8.28 -5.47 -36.82
C SER A 117 -7.23 -4.40 -37.17
N GLU A 118 -7.68 -3.17 -37.38
CA GLU A 118 -6.81 -2.00 -37.62
C GLU A 118 -6.28 -1.37 -36.33
N CYS A 119 -6.72 -1.80 -35.18
CA CYS A 119 -6.31 -1.43 -33.83
C CYS A 119 -6.22 -2.69 -32.95
N CYS A 120 -5.47 -2.78 -31.89
CA CYS A 120 -4.42 -1.92 -31.38
C CYS A 120 -3.18 -2.78 -31.14
N VAL A 121 -2.12 -2.19 -30.55
CA VAL A 121 -0.92 -2.95 -30.14
C VAL A 121 -0.70 -2.75 -28.62
N PRO A 122 -0.15 -3.76 -27.92
CA PRO A 122 0.18 -3.59 -26.51
C PRO A 122 1.20 -2.46 -26.31
N ALA A 123 0.93 -1.55 -25.38
CA ALA A 123 1.92 -0.57 -24.96
C ALA A 123 3.10 -1.25 -24.26
N PRO A 124 4.33 -0.71 -24.34
CA PRO A 124 5.44 -1.18 -23.51
C PRO A 124 5.10 -1.18 -22.01
N PRO A 125 5.69 -2.10 -21.20
CA PRO A 125 5.31 -2.22 -19.80
C PRO A 125 5.63 -0.99 -18.96
N VAL A 126 6.72 -0.27 -19.21
CA VAL A 126 7.09 0.96 -18.49
C VAL A 126 6.80 2.14 -19.38
N ILE A 127 6.04 3.11 -18.87
CA ILE A 127 5.70 4.34 -19.60
C ILE A 127 5.91 5.52 -18.65
N GLU A 128 6.60 6.56 -19.13
CA GLU A 128 6.78 7.84 -18.48
C GLU A 128 5.92 8.90 -19.19
N PHE A 129 5.13 9.63 -18.40
CA PHE A 129 4.32 10.76 -18.87
C PHE A 129 4.85 12.07 -18.30
N ASP A 130 4.76 13.16 -19.07
CA ASP A 130 4.94 14.51 -18.56
C ASP A 130 3.71 14.96 -17.70
N GLN A 131 3.80 16.13 -17.08
CA GLN A 131 2.72 16.67 -16.25
C GLN A 131 1.41 16.90 -17.04
N GLU A 132 1.52 17.14 -18.36
CA GLU A 132 0.40 17.32 -19.29
C GLU A 132 -0.20 15.98 -19.76
N GLY A 133 0.44 14.85 -19.46
CA GLY A 133 -0.01 13.50 -19.80
C GLY A 133 0.44 13.01 -21.17
N ARG A 134 1.45 13.62 -21.77
CA ARG A 134 2.07 13.13 -23.00
C ARG A 134 3.13 12.09 -22.65
N VAL A 135 3.23 11.04 -23.45
CA VAL A 135 4.30 10.04 -23.32
C VAL A 135 5.64 10.68 -23.61
N VAL A 136 6.56 10.60 -22.66
CA VAL A 136 7.95 11.07 -22.77
C VAL A 136 8.84 9.95 -23.30
N GLN A 137 8.68 8.75 -22.71
CA GLN A 137 9.38 7.54 -23.13
C GLN A 137 8.65 6.29 -22.69
N SER A 138 9.05 5.15 -23.26
CA SER A 138 8.55 3.85 -22.87
C SER A 138 9.56 2.77 -23.18
N TRP A 139 9.61 1.74 -22.37
CA TRP A 139 10.54 0.62 -22.53
C TRP A 139 10.12 -0.59 -21.68
N GLY A 140 10.90 -1.65 -21.71
CA GLY A 140 10.79 -2.82 -20.88
C GLY A 140 10.29 -4.05 -21.60
N GLY A 141 10.21 -5.13 -20.85
CA GLY A 141 9.91 -6.47 -21.35
C GLY A 141 11.09 -7.43 -21.21
N PRO A 142 10.89 -8.72 -21.48
CA PRO A 142 11.92 -9.74 -21.41
C PRO A 142 13.09 -9.45 -22.35
N ALA A 143 14.33 -9.55 -21.84
CA ALA A 143 15.55 -9.47 -22.62
C ALA A 143 16.67 -10.30 -21.97
N PRO A 144 17.75 -10.61 -22.68
CA PRO A 144 18.91 -11.30 -22.10
C PRO A 144 19.55 -10.51 -20.96
N GLY A 145 20.01 -11.21 -19.91
CA GLY A 145 20.79 -10.63 -18.81
C GLY A 145 20.00 -10.34 -17.53
N TYR A 146 18.68 -10.46 -17.54
CA TYR A 146 17.83 -10.33 -16.37
C TYR A 146 16.54 -11.17 -16.50
N GLU A 147 15.86 -11.38 -15.36
CA GLU A 147 14.61 -12.12 -15.30
C GLU A 147 13.44 -11.13 -15.18
N TRP A 148 12.82 -10.78 -16.33
CA TRP A 148 11.66 -9.90 -16.35
C TRP A 148 10.49 -10.50 -15.58
N PRO A 149 9.77 -9.72 -14.74
CA PRO A 149 8.62 -10.24 -13.99
C PRO A 149 7.55 -10.84 -14.90
N ALA A 150 7.02 -11.98 -14.49
CA ALA A 150 5.90 -12.60 -15.19
C ALA A 150 4.58 -11.86 -14.97
N ASN A 151 4.43 -11.09 -13.87
CA ASN A 151 3.32 -10.16 -13.63
C ASN A 151 3.86 -8.87 -13.00
N GLU A 152 4.10 -7.86 -13.81
CA GLU A 152 4.62 -6.58 -13.40
C GLU A 152 3.75 -5.97 -12.29
N HIS A 153 4.38 -5.43 -11.22
CA HIS A 153 3.61 -4.95 -10.08
C HIS A 153 4.08 -3.58 -9.56
N GLY A 154 5.23 -3.51 -8.89
CA GLY A 154 5.76 -2.29 -8.33
C GLY A 154 6.63 -1.50 -9.31
N ILE A 155 6.59 -0.16 -9.25
CA ILE A 155 7.54 0.74 -9.91
C ILE A 155 7.93 1.85 -8.95
N PHE A 156 9.20 2.24 -8.97
CA PHE A 156 9.75 3.34 -8.18
C PHE A 156 10.92 3.98 -8.91
N VAL A 157 11.03 5.30 -8.89
CA VAL A 157 12.20 6.03 -9.42
C VAL A 157 12.99 6.59 -8.25
N ASP A 158 14.25 6.21 -8.12
CA ASP A 158 15.09 6.63 -7.02
C ASP A 158 15.67 8.04 -7.24
N TYR A 159 16.28 8.60 -6.20
CA TYR A 159 16.88 9.94 -6.22
C TYR A 159 18.05 10.10 -7.21
N LYS A 160 18.60 8.99 -7.73
CA LYS A 160 19.60 8.95 -8.81
C LYS A 160 18.97 8.88 -10.20
N GLY A 161 17.63 8.79 -10.27
CA GLY A 161 16.85 8.62 -11.49
C GLY A 161 16.82 7.17 -12.00
N ASN A 162 17.24 6.19 -11.19
CA ASN A 162 17.12 4.79 -11.61
C ASN A 162 15.70 4.28 -11.34
N VAL A 163 15.22 3.42 -12.22
CA VAL A 163 13.90 2.81 -12.15
C VAL A 163 13.99 1.41 -11.55
N TRP A 164 13.23 1.18 -10.50
CA TRP A 164 13.12 -0.10 -9.83
C TRP A 164 11.75 -0.70 -10.11
N LEU A 165 11.70 -2.00 -10.38
CA LEU A 165 10.45 -2.70 -10.62
C LEU A 165 10.50 -4.14 -10.08
N GLY A 166 9.31 -4.70 -9.85
CA GLY A 166 9.13 -6.08 -9.39
C GLY A 166 7.84 -6.67 -9.92
N GLY A 167 7.56 -7.90 -9.51
CA GLY A 167 6.38 -8.62 -9.97
C GLY A 167 5.76 -9.54 -8.91
N ASN A 168 4.55 -10.06 -9.18
CA ASN A 168 3.80 -10.81 -8.19
C ASN A 168 3.17 -12.13 -8.67
N THR A 169 3.67 -12.73 -9.74
CA THR A 169 3.22 -14.07 -10.15
C THR A 169 3.66 -15.14 -9.14
N ALA A 170 2.71 -15.95 -8.71
CA ALA A 170 2.98 -17.07 -7.80
C ALA A 170 3.99 -18.05 -8.42
N ASN A 171 4.93 -18.51 -7.59
CA ASN A 171 5.97 -19.46 -7.96
C ASN A 171 6.83 -19.03 -9.18
N GLN A 172 6.90 -17.71 -9.45
CA GLN A 172 7.73 -17.16 -10.52
C GLN A 172 8.49 -15.92 -10.05
N ASP A 173 7.79 -14.85 -9.62
CA ASP A 173 8.39 -13.56 -9.34
C ASP A 173 9.05 -13.54 -7.95
N GLY A 174 10.35 -13.74 -7.91
CA GLY A 174 11.19 -13.76 -6.70
C GLY A 174 12.29 -12.70 -6.70
N GLN A 175 12.20 -11.72 -7.60
CA GLN A 175 13.23 -10.72 -7.84
C GLN A 175 12.67 -9.29 -7.95
N ILE A 176 13.56 -8.32 -7.79
CA ILE A 176 13.38 -6.93 -8.22
C ILE A 176 14.51 -6.55 -9.17
N LEU A 177 14.23 -5.66 -10.11
CA LEU A 177 15.15 -5.20 -11.13
C LEU A 177 15.39 -3.70 -11.00
N LYS A 178 16.62 -3.28 -11.29
CA LYS A 178 17.05 -1.88 -11.36
C LYS A 178 17.52 -1.55 -12.77
N PHE A 179 17.04 -0.43 -13.30
CA PHE A 179 17.39 0.08 -14.62
C PHE A 179 17.82 1.55 -14.52
N THR A 180 18.55 2.04 -15.51
CA THR A 180 18.70 3.48 -15.72
C THR A 180 17.35 4.10 -16.11
N HIS A 181 17.27 5.42 -16.11
CA HIS A 181 16.08 6.17 -16.53
C HIS A 181 15.58 5.75 -17.92
N ASP A 182 16.49 5.49 -18.83
CA ASP A 182 16.24 5.10 -20.24
C ASP A 182 16.12 3.58 -20.46
N GLY A 183 15.99 2.79 -19.39
CA GLY A 183 15.71 1.35 -19.46
C GLY A 183 16.90 0.44 -19.67
N LYS A 184 18.16 0.91 -19.47
CA LYS A 184 19.32 0.04 -19.48
C LYS A 184 19.42 -0.72 -18.16
N PHE A 185 19.53 -2.05 -18.23
CA PHE A 185 19.66 -2.91 -17.04
C PHE A 185 20.91 -2.60 -16.22
N LEU A 186 20.76 -2.53 -14.91
CA LEU A 186 21.83 -2.25 -13.95
C LEU A 186 22.02 -3.40 -12.96
N MET A 187 20.95 -3.92 -12.36
CA MET A 187 21.06 -4.91 -11.29
C MET A 187 19.76 -5.69 -11.10
N GLN A 188 19.89 -6.92 -10.64
CA GLN A 188 18.82 -7.77 -10.14
C GLN A 188 19.13 -8.20 -8.71
N ILE A 189 18.10 -8.18 -7.84
CA ILE A 189 18.14 -8.72 -6.47
C ILE A 189 17.12 -9.85 -6.40
N GLY A 190 17.59 -11.05 -6.02
CA GLY A 190 16.78 -12.26 -6.02
C GLY A 190 16.63 -12.89 -7.39
N HIS A 191 16.02 -14.08 -7.43
CA HIS A 191 15.82 -14.87 -8.64
C HIS A 191 14.41 -15.46 -8.70
N ALA A 192 13.91 -15.59 -9.92
CA ALA A 192 12.65 -16.27 -10.19
C ALA A 192 12.67 -17.69 -9.61
N LYS A 193 11.57 -18.09 -8.95
CA LYS A 193 11.37 -19.45 -8.41
C LYS A 193 12.38 -19.89 -7.32
N ALA A 194 13.21 -18.99 -6.80
CA ALA A 194 14.31 -19.34 -5.90
C ALA A 194 13.99 -19.13 -4.41
N SER A 195 12.87 -18.52 -4.06
CA SER A 195 12.51 -18.17 -2.69
C SER A 195 12.41 -19.38 -1.76
N LYS A 196 12.99 -19.25 -0.57
CA LYS A 196 12.94 -20.20 0.55
C LYS A 196 12.01 -19.75 1.70
N GLY A 197 11.10 -18.76 1.42
CA GLY A 197 10.16 -18.23 2.41
C GLY A 197 10.59 -16.89 3.02
N SER A 198 9.86 -16.45 4.05
CA SER A 198 10.01 -15.13 4.64
C SER A 198 11.34 -14.87 5.36
N LEU A 199 12.17 -15.87 5.57
CA LEU A 199 13.50 -15.72 6.18
C LEU A 199 14.66 -15.79 5.17
N ASP A 200 14.37 -15.96 3.88
CA ASP A 200 15.36 -15.95 2.81
C ASP A 200 15.96 -14.54 2.67
N THR A 201 17.27 -14.40 2.78
CA THR A 201 17.98 -13.12 2.70
C THR A 201 18.48 -12.78 1.30
N GLU A 202 18.32 -13.70 0.36
CA GLU A 202 18.81 -13.57 -1.02
C GLU A 202 17.66 -13.33 -2.00
N ASN A 203 16.53 -14.06 -1.83
CA ASN A 203 15.43 -14.07 -2.77
C ASN A 203 14.15 -13.50 -2.13
N LEU A 204 13.30 -12.94 -2.97
CA LEU A 204 11.98 -12.42 -2.64
C LEU A 204 10.90 -13.46 -2.99
N ASN A 205 9.65 -13.16 -2.63
CA ASN A 205 8.53 -13.98 -3.07
C ASN A 205 7.30 -13.11 -3.34
N ARG A 206 7.16 -12.69 -4.59
CA ARG A 206 6.09 -11.82 -5.05
C ARG A 206 6.14 -10.42 -4.39
N PRO A 207 7.25 -9.69 -4.57
CA PRO A 207 7.39 -8.33 -4.05
C PRO A 207 6.32 -7.40 -4.65
N ALA A 208 5.78 -6.51 -3.81
CA ALA A 208 4.70 -5.62 -4.20
C ALA A 208 5.18 -4.21 -4.52
N GLN A 209 5.75 -3.51 -3.56
CA GLN A 209 6.24 -2.13 -3.72
C GLN A 209 7.68 -2.01 -3.29
N ILE A 210 8.36 -1.03 -3.86
CA ILE A 210 9.78 -0.73 -3.63
C ILE A 210 9.87 0.74 -3.24
N TRP A 211 10.82 1.07 -2.33
CA TRP A 211 11.17 2.43 -1.97
C TRP A 211 12.67 2.53 -1.70
N VAL A 212 13.35 3.49 -2.31
CA VAL A 212 14.75 3.76 -2.02
C VAL A 212 14.87 5.00 -1.15
N TRP A 213 15.52 4.86 0.01
CA TRP A 213 15.75 5.98 0.92
C TRP A 213 17.10 6.63 0.63
N GLU A 214 17.08 7.90 0.18
CA GLU A 214 18.27 8.62 -0.27
C GLU A 214 19.34 8.77 0.81
N LYS A 215 18.94 9.03 2.07
CA LYS A 215 19.88 9.31 3.16
C LYS A 215 20.78 8.14 3.55
N THR A 216 20.32 6.90 3.34
CA THR A 216 21.10 5.69 3.66
C THR A 216 21.40 4.83 2.44
N ASN A 217 20.87 5.21 1.27
CA ASN A 217 20.96 4.45 0.01
C ASN A 217 20.52 2.99 0.18
N GLU A 218 19.40 2.80 0.89
CA GLU A 218 18.80 1.50 1.13
C GLU A 218 17.52 1.33 0.33
N VAL A 219 17.35 0.17 -0.29
CA VAL A 219 16.10 -0.21 -0.95
C VAL A 219 15.25 -1.05 0.01
N PHE A 220 14.05 -0.56 0.30
CA PHE A 220 13.00 -1.20 1.08
C PHE A 220 12.06 -1.91 0.13
N VAL A 221 11.75 -3.16 0.42
CA VAL A 221 10.86 -3.97 -0.40
C VAL A 221 9.70 -4.48 0.46
N ALA A 222 8.48 -4.17 0.04
CA ALA A 222 7.26 -4.77 0.56
C ALA A 222 7.13 -6.18 -0.05
N ASP A 223 7.74 -7.17 0.59
CA ASP A 223 7.79 -8.55 0.13
C ASP A 223 6.67 -9.36 0.77
N GLY A 224 5.43 -9.20 0.26
CA GLY A 224 4.25 -9.55 1.02
C GLY A 224 3.20 -10.43 0.37
N TYR A 225 3.15 -10.62 -0.94
CA TYR A 225 2.12 -11.49 -1.53
C TYR A 225 2.26 -12.96 -1.11
N GLN A 226 3.49 -13.42 -0.92
CA GLN A 226 3.75 -14.75 -0.39
C GLN A 226 4.55 -14.70 0.90
N ASN A 227 5.59 -13.87 0.98
CA ASN A 227 6.32 -13.60 2.22
C ASN A 227 5.54 -12.66 3.14
N ARG A 228 6.07 -12.34 4.34
CA ARG A 228 5.39 -11.58 5.40
C ARG A 228 6.29 -10.52 6.00
N ARG A 229 6.99 -9.75 5.13
CA ARG A 229 8.07 -8.89 5.60
C ARG A 229 8.23 -7.61 4.80
N VAL A 230 8.84 -6.64 5.46
CA VAL A 230 9.65 -5.62 4.81
C VAL A 230 11.09 -6.12 4.86
N ILE A 231 11.80 -6.11 3.72
CA ILE A 231 13.20 -6.52 3.62
C ILE A 231 14.01 -5.42 2.94
N LEU A 232 15.24 -5.25 3.39
CA LEU A 232 16.10 -4.17 2.96
C LEU A 232 17.41 -4.69 2.39
N PHE A 233 17.83 -4.02 1.32
CA PHE A 233 19.12 -4.25 0.69
C PHE A 233 19.85 -2.92 0.49
N ASP A 234 21.14 -2.99 0.27
CA ASP A 234 21.93 -1.86 -0.20
C ASP A 234 21.59 -1.58 -1.68
N ALA A 235 21.25 -0.34 -2.02
CA ALA A 235 20.72 0.00 -3.35
C ALA A 235 21.78 -0.01 -4.46
N ASP A 236 23.08 -0.05 -4.14
CA ASP A 236 24.15 -0.10 -5.12
C ASP A 236 24.73 -1.52 -5.28
N THR A 237 24.70 -2.33 -4.22
CA THR A 237 25.34 -3.65 -4.24
C THR A 237 24.35 -4.82 -4.17
N GLY A 238 23.08 -4.57 -3.85
CA GLY A 238 22.08 -5.62 -3.66
C GLY A 238 22.30 -6.47 -2.39
N LYS A 239 23.24 -6.12 -1.50
CA LYS A 239 23.50 -6.88 -0.28
C LYS A 239 22.40 -6.70 0.74
N PHE A 240 21.94 -7.81 1.32
CA PHE A 240 20.99 -7.84 2.42
C PHE A 240 21.45 -6.99 3.61
N LYS A 241 20.54 -6.24 4.21
CA LYS A 241 20.78 -5.42 5.40
C LYS A 241 20.02 -5.92 6.62
N ARG A 242 18.69 -5.97 6.53
CA ARG A 242 17.78 -6.38 7.61
C ARG A 242 16.37 -6.64 7.07
N MET A 243 15.51 -7.21 7.91
CA MET A 243 14.08 -7.41 7.62
C MET A 243 13.29 -7.47 8.93
N TRP A 244 11.98 -7.24 8.83
CA TRP A 244 11.03 -7.41 9.93
C TRP A 244 9.63 -7.76 9.43
N GLY A 245 8.85 -8.36 10.30
CA GLY A 245 7.42 -8.64 10.13
C GLY A 245 6.54 -7.62 10.86
N ALA A 246 5.27 -7.95 11.02
CA ALA A 246 4.33 -7.12 11.77
C ALA A 246 4.82 -6.89 13.20
N TYR A 247 4.59 -5.68 13.72
CA TYR A 247 5.03 -5.22 15.04
C TYR A 247 6.56 -5.30 15.29
N GLY A 248 7.37 -5.42 14.23
CA GLY A 248 8.81 -5.65 14.35
C GLY A 248 9.20 -7.09 14.66
N ASN A 249 8.24 -8.00 14.69
CA ASN A 249 8.46 -9.41 14.96
C ASN A 249 9.22 -10.10 13.82
N LYS A 250 9.83 -11.24 14.14
CA LYS A 250 10.35 -12.15 13.12
C LYS A 250 9.19 -12.70 12.27
N PRO A 251 9.28 -12.66 10.92
CA PRO A 251 8.28 -13.28 10.06
C PRO A 251 8.12 -14.77 10.34
N ASP A 252 6.88 -15.25 10.37
CA ASP A 252 6.54 -16.67 10.57
C ASP A 252 5.53 -17.14 9.51
N ASP A 253 5.99 -17.99 8.61
CA ASP A 253 5.18 -18.55 7.53
C ASP A 253 4.23 -19.67 8.01
N GLY A 254 4.44 -20.21 9.20
CA GLY A 254 3.60 -21.25 9.82
C GLY A 254 2.29 -20.73 10.41
N VAL A 255 2.15 -19.42 10.59
CA VAL A 255 0.91 -18.81 11.11
C VAL A 255 -0.14 -18.69 10.01
N SER A 256 -1.42 -18.94 10.33
CA SER A 256 -2.54 -18.74 9.40
C SER A 256 -2.58 -17.30 8.86
N ARG A 257 -3.06 -17.16 7.63
CA ARG A 257 -3.36 -15.86 7.01
C ARG A 257 -4.78 -15.35 7.32
N ASP A 258 -5.49 -16.00 8.22
CA ASP A 258 -6.83 -15.56 8.60
C ASP A 258 -6.80 -14.20 9.29
N ARG A 259 -7.83 -13.40 9.02
CA ARG A 259 -7.98 -12.10 9.66
C ARG A 259 -8.32 -12.27 11.14
N VAL A 260 -7.65 -11.50 11.97
CA VAL A 260 -7.92 -11.44 13.41
C VAL A 260 -8.77 -10.22 13.73
N ASN A 261 -9.99 -10.45 14.24
CA ASN A 261 -10.96 -9.39 14.60
C ASN A 261 -10.81 -8.89 16.05
N GLY A 262 -9.62 -8.92 16.62
CA GLY A 262 -9.35 -8.38 17.96
C GLY A 262 -9.04 -6.87 17.94
N PRO A 263 -8.95 -6.21 19.12
CA PRO A 263 -8.55 -4.80 19.22
C PRO A 263 -7.14 -4.56 18.68
N ARG A 264 -6.23 -5.51 18.83
CA ARG A 264 -4.94 -5.61 18.16
C ARG A 264 -5.10 -6.52 16.94
N GLY A 265 -4.47 -6.19 15.83
CA GLY A 265 -4.51 -6.97 14.59
C GLY A 265 -3.69 -8.27 14.69
N SER A 266 -3.59 -8.99 13.56
CA SER A 266 -2.75 -10.18 13.45
C SER A 266 -1.29 -9.87 13.78
N GLU A 267 -0.61 -10.75 14.49
CA GLU A 267 0.82 -10.65 14.84
C GLU A 267 1.73 -10.85 13.60
N GLN A 268 1.17 -11.27 12.48
CA GLN A 268 1.88 -11.40 11.21
C GLN A 268 1.24 -10.50 10.15
N PHE A 269 2.02 -10.07 9.18
CA PHE A 269 1.50 -9.40 7.99
C PHE A 269 0.68 -10.36 7.12
N ASN A 270 -0.34 -9.80 6.45
CA ASN A 270 -1.12 -10.50 5.44
C ASN A 270 -1.18 -9.64 4.17
N ILE A 271 -0.26 -9.90 3.28
CA ILE A 271 0.08 -9.14 2.07
C ILE A 271 0.63 -7.74 2.44
N VAL A 272 1.93 -7.69 2.74
CA VAL A 272 2.68 -6.42 2.77
C VAL A 272 2.70 -5.87 1.34
N HIS A 273 1.82 -4.90 1.07
CA HIS A 273 1.57 -4.42 -0.28
C HIS A 273 2.23 -3.07 -0.57
N GLY A 274 2.43 -2.26 0.45
CA GLY A 274 3.05 -0.95 0.33
C GLY A 274 4.12 -0.70 1.38
N VAL A 275 5.17 0.01 0.99
CA VAL A 275 6.17 0.61 1.86
C VAL A 275 6.47 2.02 1.38
N SER A 276 6.35 3.01 2.26
CA SER A 276 6.63 4.42 1.96
C SER A 276 7.31 5.08 3.14
N ILE A 277 8.27 5.96 2.89
CA ILE A 277 9.06 6.58 3.95
C ILE A 277 8.78 8.08 3.97
N ALA A 278 8.40 8.58 5.14
CA ALA A 278 8.12 10.00 5.35
C ALA A 278 9.41 10.82 5.53
N ASN A 279 9.31 12.15 5.38
CA ASN A 279 10.44 13.09 5.50
C ASN A 279 11.17 12.99 6.86
N ASP A 280 10.47 12.59 7.91
CA ASP A 280 11.01 12.35 9.25
C ASP A 280 11.68 10.99 9.45
N GLY A 281 11.70 10.15 8.40
CA GLY A 281 12.32 8.83 8.41
C GLY A 281 11.40 7.72 8.98
N LEU A 282 10.13 7.98 9.25
CA LEU A 282 9.20 6.93 9.63
C LEU A 282 8.77 6.11 8.41
N VAL A 283 8.75 4.79 8.56
CA VAL A 283 8.40 3.81 7.53
C VAL A 283 6.95 3.39 7.69
N TYR A 284 6.13 3.66 6.70
CA TYR A 284 4.70 3.31 6.65
C TYR A 284 4.52 2.05 5.83
N VAL A 285 3.95 1.02 6.42
CA VAL A 285 3.77 -0.30 5.81
C VAL A 285 2.28 -0.59 5.65
N SER A 286 1.85 -0.80 4.43
CA SER A 286 0.47 -1.19 4.10
C SER A 286 0.31 -2.70 4.23
N ASP A 287 -0.37 -3.14 5.26
CA ASP A 287 -0.73 -4.53 5.52
C ASP A 287 -2.14 -4.77 4.98
N ARG A 288 -2.20 -5.02 3.68
CA ARG A 288 -3.37 -4.86 2.82
C ARG A 288 -4.59 -5.65 3.28
N VAL A 289 -4.44 -6.95 3.48
CA VAL A 289 -5.55 -7.84 3.83
C VAL A 289 -5.92 -7.74 5.31
N ASN A 290 -5.00 -7.33 6.17
CA ASN A 290 -5.31 -6.99 7.56
C ASN A 290 -5.96 -5.61 7.72
N ASN A 291 -6.21 -4.88 6.62
CA ASN A 291 -6.89 -3.58 6.60
C ASN A 291 -6.22 -2.55 7.50
N ARG A 292 -4.89 -2.49 7.54
CA ARG A 292 -4.14 -1.59 8.42
C ARG A 292 -2.89 -1.00 7.78
N ILE A 293 -2.44 0.09 8.38
CA ILE A 293 -1.11 0.65 8.19
C ILE A 293 -0.35 0.48 9.50
N GLN A 294 0.85 -0.05 9.46
CA GLN A 294 1.78 -0.04 10.58
C GLN A 294 2.94 0.91 10.29
N VAL A 295 3.38 1.64 11.30
CA VAL A 295 4.48 2.60 11.22
C VAL A 295 5.65 2.10 12.05
N PHE A 296 6.84 2.22 11.47
CA PHE A 296 8.09 1.75 12.05
C PHE A 296 9.15 2.85 11.98
N THR A 297 10.17 2.73 12.81
CA THR A 297 11.44 3.39 12.59
C THR A 297 12.24 2.69 11.49
N MET A 298 13.34 3.30 11.04
CA MET A 298 14.18 2.76 9.95
C MET A 298 14.82 1.40 10.26
N ASP A 299 14.96 1.05 11.53
CA ASP A 299 15.50 -0.24 12.00
C ASP A 299 14.43 -1.33 12.19
N GLY A 300 13.14 -1.00 11.94
CA GLY A 300 12.01 -1.93 12.06
C GLY A 300 11.35 -1.95 13.44
N THR A 301 11.69 -1.02 14.35
CA THR A 301 10.98 -0.88 15.62
C THR A 301 9.56 -0.34 15.39
N PHE A 302 8.56 -1.06 15.88
CA PHE A 302 7.14 -0.67 15.76
C PHE A 302 6.84 0.61 16.54
N VAL A 303 6.11 1.53 15.91
CA VAL A 303 5.71 2.82 16.51
C VAL A 303 4.20 2.86 16.79
N LYS A 304 3.38 2.61 15.78
CA LYS A 304 1.92 2.69 15.86
C LYS A 304 1.24 1.97 14.70
N GLU A 305 -0.08 1.77 14.83
CA GLU A 305 -0.91 1.27 13.73
C GLU A 305 -2.24 2.03 13.62
N GLY A 306 -2.85 1.97 12.44
CA GLY A 306 -4.18 2.48 12.17
C GLY A 306 -4.92 1.58 11.19
N PHE A 307 -6.23 1.38 11.41
CA PHE A 307 -7.06 0.52 10.58
C PHE A 307 -7.85 1.32 9.54
N ILE A 308 -7.98 0.75 8.35
CA ILE A 308 -8.69 1.33 7.22
C ILE A 308 -9.90 0.48 6.93
N ALA A 309 -11.10 1.02 7.14
CA ALA A 309 -12.36 0.29 6.91
C ALA A 309 -12.31 -1.16 7.43
N ARG A 310 -11.95 -1.33 8.69
CA ARG A 310 -11.61 -2.60 9.35
C ARG A 310 -12.66 -3.70 9.16
N THR A 311 -13.93 -3.32 9.03
CA THR A 311 -15.05 -4.25 8.85
C THR A 311 -15.21 -4.76 7.42
N THR A 312 -14.42 -4.26 6.46
CA THR A 312 -14.42 -4.77 5.09
C THR A 312 -13.85 -6.19 5.06
N LEU A 313 -14.66 -7.14 4.61
CA LEU A 313 -14.29 -8.57 4.51
C LEU A 313 -13.83 -8.98 3.11
N ASP A 314 -13.80 -8.06 2.16
CA ASP A 314 -13.30 -8.32 0.80
C ASP A 314 -11.87 -8.89 0.87
N SER A 315 -11.61 -9.97 0.15
CA SER A 315 -10.33 -10.67 0.12
C SER A 315 -9.17 -9.81 -0.39
N ARG A 316 -9.50 -8.76 -1.16
CA ARG A 316 -8.51 -7.77 -1.62
C ARG A 316 -7.96 -6.93 -0.48
N GLY A 317 -8.73 -6.71 0.61
CA GLY A 317 -8.36 -5.81 1.70
C GLY A 317 -8.49 -4.33 1.30
N THR A 318 -8.00 -3.42 2.16
CA THR A 318 -8.28 -1.98 2.02
C THR A 318 -7.04 -1.08 2.02
N ALA A 319 -5.94 -1.50 2.61
CA ALA A 319 -4.72 -0.67 2.72
C ALA A 319 -3.70 -1.06 1.65
N PHE A 320 -3.86 -0.56 0.42
CA PHE A 320 -3.02 -0.98 -0.70
C PHE A 320 -1.66 -0.28 -0.73
N ALA A 321 -1.61 1.01 -0.50
CA ALA A 321 -0.39 1.82 -0.49
C ALA A 321 -0.58 3.05 0.41
N VAL A 322 0.49 3.82 0.60
CA VAL A 322 0.47 5.12 1.25
C VAL A 322 1.21 6.12 0.38
N ALA A 323 0.59 7.26 0.09
CA ALA A 323 1.29 8.45 -0.38
C ALA A 323 1.06 9.62 0.58
N PHE A 324 2.03 10.53 0.65
CA PHE A 324 2.02 11.66 1.57
C PHE A 324 1.57 12.93 0.85
N SER A 325 0.90 13.83 1.59
CA SER A 325 0.72 15.20 1.11
C SER A 325 2.07 15.90 0.96
N PRO A 326 2.22 16.82 -0.03
CA PRO A 326 3.52 17.42 -0.35
C PRO A 326 3.93 18.53 0.62
N ASP A 327 3.08 18.90 1.58
CA ASP A 327 3.44 19.89 2.60
C ASP A 327 4.60 19.37 3.47
N LYS A 328 5.39 20.29 4.02
CA LYS A 328 6.61 19.98 4.78
C LYS A 328 6.39 18.96 5.90
N GLU A 329 5.26 19.06 6.59
CA GLU A 329 4.85 18.19 7.69
C GLU A 329 4.22 16.89 7.18
N GLN A 330 3.89 16.78 5.89
CA GLN A 330 3.19 15.65 5.30
C GLN A 330 1.94 15.28 6.13
N ARG A 331 1.10 16.28 6.40
CA ARG A 331 -0.04 16.17 7.34
C ARG A 331 -1.04 15.08 6.98
N PHE A 332 -1.19 14.79 5.70
CA PHE A 332 -2.16 13.82 5.22
C PHE A 332 -1.48 12.60 4.60
N LEU A 333 -2.13 11.45 4.79
CA LEU A 333 -1.88 10.24 4.02
C LEU A 333 -3.04 10.02 3.06
N PHE A 334 -2.72 9.64 1.85
CA PHE A 334 -3.67 9.17 0.86
C PHE A 334 -3.50 7.66 0.71
N VAL A 335 -4.59 6.92 0.90
CA VAL A 335 -4.59 5.46 0.88
C VAL A 335 -5.60 4.95 -0.14
N PRO A 336 -5.17 4.23 -1.17
CA PRO A 336 -6.08 3.54 -2.08
C PRO A 336 -6.70 2.34 -1.35
N ASP A 337 -8.02 2.38 -1.19
CA ASP A 337 -8.83 1.32 -0.64
C ASP A 337 -9.45 0.52 -1.80
N GLY A 338 -8.68 -0.43 -2.34
CA GLY A 338 -9.09 -1.19 -3.51
C GLY A 338 -10.21 -2.20 -3.25
N GLY A 339 -10.48 -2.55 -1.99
CA GLY A 339 -11.63 -3.37 -1.63
C GLY A 339 -12.96 -2.63 -1.75
N ASN A 340 -12.94 -1.30 -1.58
CA ASN A 340 -14.13 -0.44 -1.62
C ASN A 340 -14.10 0.57 -2.78
N ASP A 341 -13.08 0.56 -3.63
CA ASP A 341 -12.86 1.54 -4.70
C ASP A 341 -12.99 2.99 -4.21
N LYS A 342 -12.18 3.34 -3.19
CA LYS A 342 -12.13 4.67 -2.55
C LYS A 342 -10.71 5.13 -2.32
N VAL A 343 -10.50 6.44 -2.33
CA VAL A 343 -9.33 7.05 -1.70
C VAL A 343 -9.71 7.46 -0.29
N ARG A 344 -8.90 7.06 0.69
CA ARG A 344 -9.00 7.48 2.09
C ARG A 344 -8.00 8.58 2.38
N ILE A 345 -8.42 9.62 3.07
CA ILE A 345 -7.56 10.70 3.57
C ILE A 345 -7.43 10.53 5.07
N LEU A 346 -6.21 10.31 5.55
CA LEU A 346 -5.92 10.14 6.95
C LEU A 346 -5.09 11.31 7.49
N ASP A 347 -5.26 11.58 8.77
CA ASP A 347 -4.26 12.34 9.53
C ASP A 347 -3.01 11.48 9.74
N ARG A 348 -1.85 11.97 9.34
CA ARG A 348 -0.60 11.20 9.41
C ARG A 348 -0.16 10.88 10.83
N GLN A 349 -0.43 11.79 11.78
CA GLN A 349 0.04 11.61 13.14
C GLN A 349 -0.79 10.57 13.90
N THR A 350 -2.10 10.58 13.68
CA THR A 350 -3.03 9.72 14.42
C THR A 350 -3.45 8.47 13.64
N LEU A 351 -3.23 8.44 12.32
CA LEU A 351 -3.74 7.45 11.38
C LEU A 351 -5.28 7.36 11.32
N GLN A 352 -5.97 8.37 11.85
CA GLN A 352 -7.42 8.43 11.78
C GLN A 352 -7.87 8.81 10.36
N VAL A 353 -8.89 8.11 9.85
CA VAL A 353 -9.54 8.48 8.59
C VAL A 353 -10.32 9.77 8.83
N LEU A 354 -10.00 10.82 8.09
CA LEU A 354 -10.64 12.15 8.14
C LEU A 354 -11.72 12.28 7.09
N ASP A 355 -11.52 11.65 5.92
CA ASP A 355 -12.46 11.70 4.80
C ASP A 355 -12.23 10.52 3.86
N SER A 356 -13.18 10.29 2.98
CA SER A 356 -13.06 9.32 1.87
C SER A 356 -13.96 9.71 0.72
N TRP A 357 -13.53 9.41 -0.50
CA TRP A 357 -14.29 9.69 -1.70
C TRP A 357 -14.03 8.62 -2.77
N GLY A 358 -14.92 8.59 -3.77
CA GLY A 358 -14.87 7.63 -4.85
C GLY A 358 -15.90 6.50 -4.72
N ARG A 359 -16.05 5.77 -5.79
CA ARG A 359 -16.95 4.62 -5.92
C ARG A 359 -16.55 3.75 -7.10
N PRO A 360 -16.99 2.48 -7.16
CA PRO A 360 -16.78 1.65 -8.32
C PRO A 360 -17.52 2.18 -9.56
N GLY A 361 -16.94 1.98 -10.74
CA GLY A 361 -17.57 2.29 -12.02
C GLY A 361 -16.58 2.67 -13.13
N PRO A 362 -17.08 2.77 -14.39
CA PRO A 362 -16.24 3.00 -15.57
C PRO A 362 -16.00 4.48 -15.89
N TYR A 363 -16.74 5.42 -15.27
CA TYR A 363 -16.63 6.84 -15.61
C TYR A 363 -15.42 7.49 -14.96
N ALA A 364 -14.99 8.65 -15.49
CA ALA A 364 -13.95 9.47 -14.88
C ALA A 364 -14.28 9.78 -13.41
N GLY A 365 -13.29 9.63 -12.51
CA GLY A 365 -13.48 9.77 -11.07
C GLY A 365 -14.09 8.55 -10.37
N GLN A 366 -14.34 7.46 -11.07
CA GLN A 366 -14.72 6.16 -10.54
C GLN A 366 -13.61 5.14 -10.81
N TRP A 367 -13.59 4.01 -10.11
CA TRP A 367 -12.54 2.99 -10.29
C TRP A 367 -13.13 1.59 -10.49
N HIS A 368 -12.32 0.77 -11.15
CA HIS A 368 -12.51 -0.66 -11.21
C HIS A 368 -11.21 -1.32 -10.73
N TRP A 369 -11.17 -1.58 -9.42
CA TRP A 369 -10.01 -2.03 -8.65
C TRP A 369 -8.91 -0.95 -8.60
N LEU A 370 -9.17 0.10 -7.81
CA LEU A 370 -8.15 1.09 -7.44
C LEU A 370 -6.96 0.39 -6.75
N HIS A 371 -5.81 0.39 -7.41
CA HIS A 371 -4.69 -0.45 -6.98
C HIS A 371 -3.51 0.34 -6.41
N SER A 372 -3.18 1.45 -7.01
CA SER A 372 -2.05 2.28 -6.61
C SER A 372 -2.37 3.76 -6.75
N LEU A 373 -1.68 4.61 -6.00
CA LEU A 373 -1.74 6.06 -6.16
C LEU A 373 -0.38 6.71 -5.86
N ALA A 374 -0.15 7.88 -6.48
CA ALA A 374 0.99 8.74 -6.26
C ALA A 374 0.56 10.21 -6.18
N VAL A 375 1.43 11.08 -5.67
CA VAL A 375 1.19 12.51 -5.45
C VAL A 375 2.31 13.32 -6.09
N ASP A 376 1.97 14.38 -6.83
CA ASP A 376 2.96 15.33 -7.34
C ASP A 376 3.27 16.47 -6.35
N SER A 377 4.23 17.33 -6.68
CA SER A 377 4.65 18.46 -5.85
C SER A 377 3.55 19.50 -5.62
N LYS A 378 2.52 19.54 -6.47
CA LYS A 378 1.35 20.43 -6.39
C LYS A 378 0.21 19.81 -5.57
N GLY A 379 0.38 18.53 -5.14
CA GLY A 379 -0.62 17.77 -4.40
C GLY A 379 -1.72 17.18 -5.28
N ASN A 380 -1.54 17.09 -6.61
CA ASN A 380 -2.44 16.31 -7.43
C ASN A 380 -2.22 14.82 -7.20
N LEU A 381 -3.30 14.02 -7.30
CA LEU A 381 -3.24 12.58 -7.17
C LEU A 381 -3.29 11.91 -8.55
N TYR A 382 -2.51 10.85 -8.69
CA TYR A 382 -2.54 9.96 -9.85
C TYR A 382 -2.90 8.56 -9.37
N THR A 383 -3.86 7.92 -10.04
CA THR A 383 -4.36 6.60 -9.63
C THR A 383 -4.25 5.60 -10.75
N ALA A 384 -3.82 4.38 -10.41
CA ALA A 384 -3.72 3.25 -11.33
C ALA A 384 -4.75 2.17 -10.97
N GLU A 385 -5.43 1.65 -12.00
CA GLU A 385 -6.47 0.62 -11.88
C GLU A 385 -5.99 -0.70 -12.46
N SER A 386 -6.11 -1.79 -11.72
CA SER A 386 -5.80 -3.11 -12.26
C SER A 386 -6.85 -3.58 -13.27
N ARG A 387 -8.12 -3.57 -12.90
CA ARG A 387 -9.19 -4.06 -13.79
C ARG A 387 -9.75 -3.02 -14.76
N GLY A 388 -9.51 -1.75 -14.47
CA GLY A 388 -9.92 -0.64 -15.33
C GLY A 388 -8.93 -0.34 -16.45
N ASN A 389 -7.73 -0.91 -16.43
CA ASN A 389 -6.62 -0.64 -17.37
C ASN A 389 -6.37 0.87 -17.55
N ARG A 390 -6.59 1.65 -16.49
CA ARG A 390 -6.73 3.10 -16.59
C ARG A 390 -5.87 3.83 -15.57
N LEU A 391 -5.24 4.89 -16.04
CA LEU A 391 -4.54 5.89 -15.25
C LEU A 391 -5.38 7.17 -15.20
N GLN A 392 -5.59 7.75 -14.01
CA GLN A 392 -6.37 8.98 -13.86
C GLN A 392 -5.62 10.01 -13.02
N LYS A 393 -5.77 11.29 -13.36
CA LYS A 393 -5.30 12.44 -12.59
C LYS A 393 -6.45 13.12 -11.86
N PHE A 394 -6.22 13.46 -10.59
CA PHE A 394 -7.14 14.25 -9.78
C PHE A 394 -6.46 15.53 -9.33
N VAL A 395 -6.94 16.64 -9.82
CA VAL A 395 -6.37 17.95 -9.54
C VAL A 395 -6.77 18.41 -8.14
N ASN A 396 -5.79 18.82 -7.36
CA ASN A 396 -6.01 19.44 -6.05
C ASN A 396 -6.70 20.80 -6.21
N LYS A 397 -7.88 20.96 -5.63
CA LYS A 397 -8.72 22.18 -5.68
C LYS A 397 -8.75 22.92 -4.34
N GLY A 398 -7.69 22.80 -3.55
CA GLY A 398 -7.62 23.37 -2.21
C GLY A 398 -8.22 22.46 -1.15
N VAL A 399 -8.92 23.03 -0.18
CA VAL A 399 -9.43 22.28 0.98
C VAL A 399 -10.95 22.36 1.10
N LYS A 400 -11.54 21.37 1.75
CA LYS A 400 -12.95 21.32 2.16
C LYS A 400 -13.03 20.91 3.65
N PRO A 401 -14.17 21.15 4.35
CA PRO A 401 -14.38 20.57 5.67
C PRO A 401 -14.20 19.06 5.66
N ALA A 402 -13.57 18.52 6.69
CA ALA A 402 -13.48 17.08 6.88
C ALA A 402 -14.89 16.52 7.09
N SER A 403 -15.25 15.47 6.35
CA SER A 403 -16.47 14.73 6.66
C SER A 403 -16.16 13.87 7.89
N VAL A 404 -16.97 14.03 8.94
CA VAL A 404 -16.88 13.13 10.10
C VAL A 404 -17.09 11.72 9.57
N ALA A 405 -16.07 10.87 9.64
CA ALA A 405 -16.19 9.48 9.22
C ALA A 405 -17.40 8.88 9.94
N GLN A 406 -18.41 8.48 9.20
CA GLN A 406 -19.50 7.67 9.76
C GLN A 406 -18.87 6.44 10.41
N LYS A 407 -19.14 6.29 11.72
CA LYS A 407 -18.67 5.19 12.55
C LYS A 407 -19.12 3.84 12.02
#